data_452e08d0ee9830d9b766c54da1114e5e
#
_entry.id   452e08d0ee9830d9b766c54da1114e5e
#
_cell.length_a   1.000
_cell.length_b   1.000
_cell.length_c   1.000
_cell.angle_alpha   90.00
_cell.angle_beta   90.00
_cell.angle_gamma   90.00
#
_symmetry.space_group_name_H-M   'P 1'
#
loop_
_entity.id
_entity.type
_entity.pdbx_description
1 polymer ?
#
loop_
_entity_poly.entity_id
_entity_poly.type
_entity_poly.pdbx_seq_one_letter_code
_entity_poly.pdbx_strand_id
1 'polypeptide(L)'
;RGKKLSMPIEAILSVIQAAFEEGAADLVQLNMDYSNDDDRGFQRLAPLVEAIKKRFNTFVALKGFPPLDKNTIDHVYASGFDIVNFPLGGFYGTVKSKKIMGAEKIYEALEYASSVFSPGTVWTDLNLSPGSQDRLKEGIDRLTDSGIIPLILLQRDSVTETSSYPNLVELAEHMDQGIQRNGLPLKWLYPACRFLSPLDTRFFTE
;
A
#
# COMPACT_ATOMS: atom_id res chain seq x y z
N ARG A 1 7.17 29.09 -2.04
CA ARG A 1 5.75 28.71 -2.24
C ARG A 1 5.64 28.12 -3.63
N GLY A 2 5.72 26.79 -3.77
CA GLY A 2 5.52 26.09 -5.04
C GLY A 2 4.07 26.31 -5.53
N LYS A 3 3.91 26.65 -6.80
CA LYS A 3 2.60 26.66 -7.46
C LYS A 3 2.02 25.25 -7.35
N LYS A 4 0.91 25.07 -6.62
CA LYS A 4 0.08 23.89 -6.73
C LYS A 4 -0.45 23.81 -8.17
N LEU A 5 0.15 22.99 -9.01
CA LEU A 5 -0.43 22.60 -10.29
C LEU A 5 -1.61 21.68 -9.98
N SER A 6 -2.82 22.22 -9.93
CA SER A 6 -4.01 21.40 -9.94
C SER A 6 -4.29 21.02 -11.39
N MET A 7 -4.03 19.79 -11.78
CA MET A 7 -4.46 19.28 -13.08
C MET A 7 -5.99 19.15 -13.07
N PRO A 8 -6.69 19.59 -14.17
CA PRO A 8 -8.10 19.29 -14.34
C PRO A 8 -8.34 17.78 -14.38
N ILE A 9 -9.46 17.32 -13.84
CA ILE A 9 -9.83 15.89 -13.83
C ILE A 9 -9.77 15.29 -15.23
N GLU A 10 -10.28 15.98 -16.24
CA GLU A 10 -10.25 15.52 -17.65
C GLU A 10 -8.82 15.29 -18.17
N ALA A 11 -7.86 16.09 -17.79
CA ALA A 11 -6.47 15.88 -18.16
C ALA A 11 -5.90 14.60 -17.51
N ILE A 12 -6.25 14.34 -16.24
CA ILE A 12 -5.87 13.11 -15.55
C ILE A 12 -6.51 11.88 -16.23
N LEU A 13 -7.81 11.96 -16.54
CA LEU A 13 -8.50 10.87 -17.23
C LEU A 13 -7.91 10.57 -18.61
N SER A 14 -7.47 11.60 -19.34
CA SER A 14 -6.81 11.42 -20.64
C SER A 14 -5.46 10.69 -20.51
N VAL A 15 -4.69 10.98 -19.46
CA VAL A 15 -3.43 10.26 -19.19
C VAL A 15 -3.69 8.80 -18.81
N ILE A 16 -4.70 8.55 -17.96
CA ILE A 16 -5.10 7.18 -17.59
C ILE A 16 -5.53 6.40 -18.82
N GLN A 17 -6.34 7.00 -19.70
CA GLN A 17 -6.78 6.38 -20.93
C GLN A 17 -5.60 5.99 -21.83
N ALA A 18 -4.65 6.90 -22.06
CA ALA A 18 -3.46 6.62 -22.88
C ALA A 18 -2.65 5.47 -22.27
N ALA A 19 -2.44 5.45 -20.96
CA ALA A 19 -1.69 4.37 -20.28
C ALA A 19 -2.37 3.00 -20.44
N PHE A 20 -3.71 2.94 -20.42
CA PHE A 20 -4.45 1.69 -20.61
C PHE A 20 -4.45 1.25 -22.09
N GLU A 21 -4.60 2.19 -23.03
CA GLU A 21 -4.53 1.90 -24.47
C GLU A 21 -3.16 1.38 -24.90
N GLU A 22 -2.09 1.89 -24.27
CA GLU A 22 -0.72 1.42 -24.49
C GLU A 22 -0.41 0.08 -23.75
N GLY A 23 -1.31 -0.42 -22.93
CA GLY A 23 -1.08 -1.60 -22.08
C GLY A 23 -0.01 -1.38 -21.01
N ALA A 24 0.27 -0.12 -20.66
CA ALA A 24 1.29 0.26 -19.68
C ALA A 24 0.78 0.23 -18.24
N ALA A 25 -0.52 0.12 -18.02
CA ALA A 25 -1.15 0.12 -16.71
C ALA A 25 -2.44 -0.72 -16.71
N ASP A 26 -2.71 -1.36 -15.56
CA ASP A 26 -3.92 -2.15 -15.31
C ASP A 26 -4.72 -1.61 -14.11
N LEU A 27 -4.13 -0.67 -13.38
CA LEU A 27 -4.72 -0.13 -12.16
C LEU A 27 -4.31 1.33 -11.99
N VAL A 28 -5.13 2.11 -11.27
CA VAL A 28 -4.82 3.50 -10.90
C VAL A 28 -4.50 3.57 -9.43
N GLN A 29 -3.30 4.05 -9.07
CA GLN A 29 -2.94 4.32 -7.68
C GLN A 29 -2.78 5.82 -7.43
N LEU A 30 -3.54 6.34 -6.46
CA LEU A 30 -3.47 7.72 -5.99
C LEU A 30 -2.57 7.78 -4.75
N ASN A 31 -1.40 8.42 -4.91
CA ASN A 31 -0.46 8.62 -3.81
C ASN A 31 -0.71 9.97 -3.16
N MET A 32 -0.95 9.98 -1.85
CA MET A 32 -1.17 11.20 -1.08
C MET A 32 0.03 11.51 -0.22
N ASP A 33 0.53 12.74 -0.34
CA ASP A 33 1.46 13.28 0.63
C ASP A 33 0.78 13.50 1.99
N TYR A 34 1.59 13.62 3.05
CA TYR A 34 1.07 13.93 4.36
C TYR A 34 0.34 15.28 4.38
N SER A 35 -0.91 15.27 4.84
CA SER A 35 -1.70 16.47 5.17
C SER A 35 -1.98 16.54 6.66
N ASN A 36 -2.07 17.76 7.20
CA ASN A 36 -2.51 18.01 8.58
C ASN A 36 -4.03 17.95 8.75
N ASP A 37 -4.79 17.86 7.66
CA ASP A 37 -6.24 17.68 7.72
C ASP A 37 -6.58 16.35 8.41
N ASP A 38 -7.67 16.29 9.17
CA ASP A 38 -8.07 15.09 9.92
C ASP A 38 -8.33 13.89 9.01
N ASP A 39 -8.89 14.15 7.82
CA ASP A 39 -9.14 13.18 6.76
C ASP A 39 -7.91 12.94 5.83
N ARG A 40 -6.77 13.56 6.12
CA ARG A 40 -5.56 13.55 5.25
C ARG A 40 -5.80 14.10 3.85
N GLY A 41 -6.90 14.77 3.61
CA GLY A 41 -7.31 15.29 2.30
C GLY A 41 -7.96 14.24 1.39
N PHE A 42 -8.35 13.08 1.92
CA PHE A 42 -8.94 12.00 1.12
C PHE A 42 -10.28 12.37 0.50
N GLN A 43 -11.12 13.14 1.19
CA GLN A 43 -12.41 13.60 0.66
C GLN A 43 -12.27 14.41 -0.63
N ARG A 44 -11.15 15.10 -0.83
CA ARG A 44 -10.85 15.85 -2.06
C ARG A 44 -10.65 14.96 -3.28
N LEU A 45 -10.37 13.67 -3.08
CA LEU A 45 -10.18 12.72 -4.16
C LEU A 45 -11.49 12.13 -4.66
N ALA A 46 -12.57 12.19 -3.90
CA ALA A 46 -13.84 11.55 -4.24
C ALA A 46 -14.34 11.90 -5.66
N PRO A 47 -14.34 13.18 -6.12
CA PRO A 47 -14.77 13.50 -7.49
C PRO A 47 -13.87 12.88 -8.58
N LEU A 48 -12.57 12.75 -8.31
CA LEU A 48 -11.64 12.11 -9.25
C LEU A 48 -11.87 10.60 -9.31
N VAL A 49 -12.02 9.96 -8.15
CA VAL A 49 -12.28 8.51 -8.08
C VAL A 49 -13.59 8.17 -8.78
N GLU A 50 -14.65 8.94 -8.51
CA GLU A 50 -15.94 8.77 -9.18
C GLU A 50 -15.82 8.90 -10.71
N ALA A 51 -15.07 9.91 -11.19
CA ALA A 51 -14.84 10.09 -12.62
C ALA A 51 -14.04 8.92 -13.25
N ILE A 52 -13.03 8.39 -12.53
CA ILE A 52 -12.27 7.21 -12.96
C ILE A 52 -13.19 6.00 -13.05
N LYS A 53 -13.96 5.71 -12.01
CA LYS A 53 -14.87 4.54 -11.95
C LYS A 53 -15.99 4.60 -13.00
N LYS A 54 -16.45 5.79 -13.36
CA LYS A 54 -17.45 5.99 -14.45
C LYS A 54 -16.86 5.70 -15.83
N ARG A 55 -15.58 6.00 -16.05
CA ARG A 55 -14.96 5.94 -17.38
C ARG A 55 -14.21 4.64 -17.63
N PHE A 56 -13.63 4.04 -16.59
CA PHE A 56 -12.75 2.88 -16.70
C PHE A 56 -13.21 1.73 -15.80
N ASN A 57 -13.17 0.51 -16.33
CA ASN A 57 -13.33 -0.70 -15.55
C ASN A 57 -11.97 -1.09 -14.96
N THR A 58 -11.58 -0.43 -13.88
CA THR A 58 -10.27 -0.62 -13.24
C THR A 58 -10.38 -0.54 -11.72
N PHE A 59 -9.38 -1.07 -11.05
CA PHE A 59 -9.21 -0.86 -9.61
C PHE A 59 -8.57 0.50 -9.34
N VAL A 60 -9.02 1.14 -8.27
CA VAL A 60 -8.47 2.39 -7.77
C VAL A 60 -7.89 2.16 -6.39
N ALA A 61 -6.58 2.35 -6.26
CA ALA A 61 -5.85 2.21 -5.01
C ALA A 61 -5.52 3.57 -4.40
N LEU A 62 -5.62 3.65 -3.08
CA LEU A 62 -5.16 4.79 -2.29
C LEU A 62 -3.90 4.40 -1.52
N LYS A 63 -2.85 5.23 -1.61
CA LYS A 63 -1.67 5.12 -0.75
C LYS A 63 -1.45 6.44 -0.02
N GLY A 64 -1.40 6.39 1.31
CA GLY A 64 -1.22 7.60 2.12
C GLY A 64 -1.14 7.31 3.61
N PHE A 65 -0.99 8.35 4.43
CA PHE A 65 -1.09 8.21 5.87
C PHE A 65 -2.54 7.95 6.29
N PRO A 66 -2.78 7.09 7.28
CA PRO A 66 -4.13 6.86 7.75
C PRO A 66 -4.76 8.15 8.32
N PRO A 67 -6.08 8.33 8.17
CA PRO A 67 -6.81 9.43 8.77
C PRO A 67 -6.81 9.32 10.30
N LEU A 68 -7.12 10.42 10.98
CA LEU A 68 -7.24 10.42 12.44
C LEU A 68 -8.55 9.78 12.89
N ASP A 69 -9.61 9.95 12.11
CA ASP A 69 -10.92 9.36 12.34
C ASP A 69 -11.14 8.12 11.48
N LYS A 70 -11.45 7.00 12.11
CA LYS A 70 -11.73 5.72 11.43
C LYS A 70 -12.90 5.82 10.45
N ASN A 71 -13.94 6.63 10.74
CA ASN A 71 -15.07 6.84 9.85
C ASN A 71 -14.65 7.39 8.48
N THR A 72 -13.51 8.07 8.40
CA THR A 72 -12.95 8.50 7.11
C THR A 72 -12.58 7.33 6.21
N ILE A 73 -12.19 6.18 6.81
CA ILE A 73 -11.87 4.96 6.04
C ILE A 73 -13.14 4.41 5.36
N ASP A 74 -14.30 4.47 6.04
CA ASP A 74 -15.59 4.09 5.46
C ASP A 74 -15.93 5.01 4.27
N HIS A 75 -15.70 6.31 4.41
CA HIS A 75 -15.92 7.27 3.33
C HIS A 75 -14.96 7.04 2.14
N VAL A 76 -13.71 6.66 2.40
CA VAL A 76 -12.75 6.29 1.35
C VAL A 76 -13.29 5.11 0.56
N TYR A 77 -13.72 4.05 1.25
CA TYR A 77 -14.32 2.89 0.60
C TYR A 77 -15.58 3.25 -0.18
N ALA A 78 -16.50 3.99 0.43
CA ALA A 78 -17.75 4.44 -0.19
C ALA A 78 -17.53 5.36 -1.42
N SER A 79 -16.40 6.06 -1.49
CA SER A 79 -16.01 6.88 -2.65
C SER A 79 -15.57 6.06 -3.87
N GLY A 80 -15.44 4.74 -3.73
CA GLY A 80 -15.09 3.84 -4.83
C GLY A 80 -13.61 3.43 -4.89
N PHE A 81 -12.83 3.67 -3.84
CA PHE A 81 -11.53 3.04 -3.72
C PHE A 81 -11.70 1.54 -3.45
N ASP A 82 -10.98 0.72 -4.19
CA ASP A 82 -11.00 -0.74 -4.06
C ASP A 82 -9.88 -1.24 -3.14
N ILE A 83 -8.77 -0.51 -3.09
CA ILE A 83 -7.52 -0.92 -2.44
C ILE A 83 -7.00 0.24 -1.59
N VAL A 84 -6.48 -0.08 -0.41
CA VAL A 84 -5.83 0.91 0.46
C VAL A 84 -4.46 0.44 0.94
N ASN A 85 -3.50 1.36 0.98
CA ASN A 85 -2.17 1.16 1.54
C ASN A 85 -1.86 2.26 2.55
N PHE A 86 -1.71 1.89 3.82
CA PHE A 86 -1.18 2.74 4.88
C PHE A 86 0.22 2.24 5.24
N PRO A 87 1.31 2.89 4.76
CA PRO A 87 2.66 2.35 4.85
C PRO A 87 3.22 2.38 6.27
N LEU A 88 3.53 1.22 6.83
CA LEU A 88 4.26 1.07 8.09
C LEU A 88 5.73 1.45 7.96
N GLY A 89 6.33 1.19 6.80
CA GLY A 89 7.73 1.51 6.50
C GLY A 89 8.04 3.00 6.38
N GLY A 90 7.03 3.85 6.47
CA GLY A 90 7.16 5.29 6.27
C GLY A 90 7.19 5.69 4.80
N PHE A 91 6.91 6.98 4.55
CA PHE A 91 7.04 7.53 3.20
C PHE A 91 8.52 7.68 2.84
N TYR A 92 8.86 7.33 1.60
CA TYR A 92 10.19 7.50 1.05
C TYR A 92 10.75 8.90 1.29
N GLY A 93 11.94 8.97 1.89
CA GLY A 93 12.80 10.13 1.82
C GLY A 93 12.66 11.20 2.91
N THR A 94 11.84 11.04 3.94
CA THR A 94 11.80 12.02 5.03
C THR A 94 11.88 11.38 6.42
N VAL A 95 12.95 11.72 7.14
CA VAL A 95 13.13 11.46 8.59
C VAL A 95 11.96 11.97 9.45
N LYS A 96 11.06 12.77 8.87
CA LYS A 96 9.89 13.36 9.51
C LYS A 96 8.73 12.36 9.73
N SER A 97 8.64 11.28 8.97
CA SER A 97 7.50 10.34 9.06
C SER A 97 7.37 9.65 10.42
N LYS A 98 8.48 9.24 11.04
CA LYS A 98 8.48 8.61 12.37
C LYS A 98 7.96 9.51 13.50
N LYS A 99 7.96 10.86 13.32
CA LYS A 99 7.41 11.81 14.29
C LYS A 99 5.92 12.10 14.09
N ILE A 100 5.35 11.73 12.95
CA ILE A 100 3.99 12.14 12.58
C ILE A 100 2.95 11.20 13.18
N MET A 101 3.19 9.88 13.10
CA MET A 101 2.27 8.87 13.61
C MET A 101 3.06 7.63 14.05
N GLY A 102 2.75 7.12 15.26
CA GLY A 102 3.35 5.87 15.75
C GLY A 102 2.86 4.66 14.96
N ALA A 103 3.70 3.63 14.85
CA ALA A 103 3.37 2.40 14.12
C ALA A 103 2.06 1.77 14.61
N GLU A 104 1.78 1.78 15.90
CA GLU A 104 0.57 1.19 16.47
C GLU A 104 -0.71 1.83 15.95
N LYS A 105 -0.74 3.15 15.78
CA LYS A 105 -1.89 3.85 15.17
C LYS A 105 -2.08 3.48 13.70
N ILE A 106 -1.00 3.18 12.98
CA ILE A 106 -1.07 2.70 11.61
C ILE A 106 -1.62 1.27 11.58
N TYR A 107 -1.19 0.41 12.50
CA TYR A 107 -1.75 -0.94 12.66
C TYR A 107 -3.25 -0.89 12.96
N GLU A 108 -3.69 -0.08 13.92
CA GLU A 108 -5.11 0.09 14.24
C GLU A 108 -5.95 0.54 13.03
N ALA A 109 -5.40 1.44 12.20
CA ALA A 109 -6.06 1.90 10.99
C ALA A 109 -6.11 0.82 9.90
N LEU A 110 -5.04 0.03 9.75
CA LEU A 110 -4.97 -1.10 8.82
C LEU A 110 -5.94 -2.22 9.22
N GLU A 111 -5.99 -2.58 10.50
CA GLU A 111 -6.91 -3.57 11.05
C GLU A 111 -8.36 -3.13 10.84
N TYR A 112 -8.67 -1.85 11.06
CA TYR A 112 -9.99 -1.31 10.77
C TYR A 112 -10.30 -1.33 9.26
N ALA A 113 -9.37 -0.90 8.42
CA ALA A 113 -9.53 -0.95 6.97
C ALA A 113 -9.77 -2.39 6.47
N SER A 114 -9.10 -3.39 7.06
CA SER A 114 -9.33 -4.81 6.73
C SER A 114 -10.75 -5.29 7.04
N SER A 115 -11.45 -4.66 7.99
CA SER A 115 -12.86 -4.94 8.28
C SER A 115 -13.84 -4.25 7.32
N VAL A 116 -13.41 -3.20 6.63
CA VAL A 116 -14.23 -2.37 5.72
C VAL A 116 -14.04 -2.77 4.25
N PHE A 117 -12.80 -2.98 3.85
CA PHE A 117 -12.43 -3.31 2.47
C PHE A 117 -12.57 -4.81 2.19
N SER A 118 -12.63 -5.17 0.91
CA SER A 118 -12.67 -6.57 0.51
C SER A 118 -11.40 -7.33 0.94
N PRO A 119 -11.48 -8.63 1.26
CA PRO A 119 -10.31 -9.42 1.63
C PRO A 119 -9.17 -9.32 0.62
N GLY A 120 -7.95 -9.12 1.09
CA GLY A 120 -6.74 -9.01 0.28
C GLY A 120 -6.52 -7.65 -0.40
N THR A 121 -7.33 -6.62 -0.11
CA THR A 121 -7.20 -5.30 -0.73
C THR A 121 -6.61 -4.24 0.21
N VAL A 122 -6.28 -4.61 1.44
CA VAL A 122 -5.57 -3.76 2.39
C VAL A 122 -4.10 -4.18 2.43
N TRP A 123 -3.20 -3.24 2.15
CA TRP A 123 -1.78 -3.48 2.05
C TRP A 123 -0.98 -2.57 2.94
N THR A 124 0.24 -3.00 3.26
CA THR A 124 1.22 -2.12 3.90
C THR A 124 2.64 -2.47 3.51
N ASP A 125 3.53 -1.47 3.54
CA ASP A 125 4.95 -1.65 3.27
C ASP A 125 5.71 -1.91 4.57
N LEU A 126 6.59 -2.92 4.57
CA LEU A 126 7.57 -3.19 5.62
C LEU A 126 8.97 -2.88 5.10
N ASN A 127 9.74 -2.09 5.85
CA ASN A 127 11.12 -1.79 5.47
C ASN A 127 12.06 -2.92 5.86
N LEU A 128 12.84 -3.39 4.90
CA LEU A 128 13.97 -4.25 5.17
C LEU A 128 15.10 -3.41 5.80
N SER A 129 15.58 -3.82 6.97
CA SER A 129 16.73 -3.21 7.62
C SER A 129 17.63 -4.27 8.25
N PRO A 130 18.94 -3.99 8.40
CA PRO A 130 19.86 -4.93 9.05
C PRO A 130 19.37 -5.39 10.42
N GLY A 131 19.51 -6.69 10.72
CA GLY A 131 19.13 -7.28 12.01
C GLY A 131 17.63 -7.26 12.31
N SER A 132 16.76 -7.11 11.30
CA SER A 132 15.31 -6.99 11.49
C SER A 132 14.51 -8.27 11.20
N GLN A 133 15.17 -9.42 10.93
CA GLN A 133 14.47 -10.62 10.46
C GLN A 133 13.33 -11.06 11.37
N ASP A 134 13.58 -11.23 12.68
CA ASP A 134 12.56 -11.69 13.61
C ASP A 134 11.39 -10.69 13.72
N ARG A 135 11.71 -9.39 13.80
CA ARG A 135 10.68 -8.34 13.81
C ARG A 135 9.86 -8.27 12.53
N LEU A 136 10.48 -8.58 11.39
CA LEU A 136 9.77 -8.66 10.11
C LEU A 136 8.83 -9.86 10.10
N LYS A 137 9.26 -11.02 10.60
CA LYS A 137 8.39 -12.20 10.74
C LYS A 137 7.21 -11.93 11.66
N GLU A 138 7.44 -11.36 12.84
CA GLU A 138 6.37 -10.95 13.76
C GLU A 138 5.40 -9.94 13.09
N GLY A 139 5.93 -8.98 12.34
CA GLY A 139 5.14 -8.03 11.59
C GLY A 139 4.31 -8.68 10.47
N ILE A 140 4.89 -9.63 9.74
CA ILE A 140 4.21 -10.42 8.71
C ILE A 140 3.06 -11.23 9.34
N ASP A 141 3.32 -11.94 10.44
CA ASP A 141 2.30 -12.73 11.12
C ASP A 141 1.15 -11.84 11.58
N ARG A 142 1.42 -10.75 12.29
CA ARG A 142 0.40 -9.81 12.74
C ARG A 142 -0.46 -9.28 11.60
N LEU A 143 0.17 -8.90 10.48
CA LEU A 143 -0.53 -8.36 9.31
C LEU A 143 -1.40 -9.43 8.64
N THR A 144 -0.84 -10.59 8.34
CA THR A 144 -1.58 -11.66 7.65
C THR A 144 -2.70 -12.20 8.50
N ASP A 145 -2.54 -12.33 9.82
CA ASP A 145 -3.59 -12.74 10.75
C ASP A 145 -4.73 -11.72 10.84
N SER A 146 -4.45 -10.44 10.54
CA SER A 146 -5.45 -9.36 10.44
C SER A 146 -6.01 -9.19 9.02
N GLY A 147 -5.68 -10.07 8.06
CA GLY A 147 -6.18 -9.98 6.68
C GLY A 147 -5.49 -8.92 5.81
N ILE A 148 -4.31 -8.45 6.22
CA ILE A 148 -3.55 -7.38 5.57
C ILE A 148 -2.39 -7.99 4.79
N ILE A 149 -2.17 -7.54 3.56
CA ILE A 149 -1.07 -8.01 2.70
C ILE A 149 0.21 -7.23 3.01
N PRO A 150 1.26 -7.87 3.54
CA PRO A 150 2.57 -7.25 3.71
C PRO A 150 3.32 -7.18 2.39
N LEU A 151 4.00 -6.06 2.13
CA LEU A 151 4.94 -5.87 1.03
C LEU A 151 6.30 -5.52 1.61
N ILE A 152 7.35 -6.27 1.27
CA ILE A 152 8.70 -5.97 1.75
C ILE A 152 9.39 -5.01 0.80
N LEU A 153 9.74 -3.83 1.33
CA LEU A 153 10.39 -2.79 0.58
C LEU A 153 11.89 -2.99 0.52
N LEU A 154 12.41 -3.25 -0.69
CA LEU A 154 13.83 -3.38 -0.95
C LEU A 154 14.42 -2.01 -1.28
N GLN A 155 15.14 -1.40 -0.35
CA GLN A 155 15.81 -0.12 -0.58
C GLN A 155 17.19 -0.34 -1.23
N ARG A 156 17.43 0.35 -2.34
CA ARG A 156 18.66 0.21 -3.14
C ARG A 156 19.93 0.63 -2.40
N ASP A 157 19.82 1.61 -1.50
CA ASP A 157 20.95 2.22 -0.79
C ASP A 157 21.42 1.39 0.42
N SER A 158 20.66 0.36 0.79
CA SER A 158 20.96 -0.50 1.94
C SER A 158 21.86 -1.70 1.61
N VAL A 159 22.26 -1.88 0.35
CA VAL A 159 22.97 -3.09 -0.12
C VAL A 159 24.49 -3.06 0.12
N THR A 160 25.05 -1.99 0.70
CA THR A 160 26.49 -1.84 0.84
C THR A 160 27.15 -2.58 2.00
N GLU A 161 26.39 -3.14 2.96
CA GLU A 161 26.92 -3.95 4.06
C GLU A 161 26.28 -5.34 4.06
N THR A 162 26.97 -6.29 3.48
CA THR A 162 26.48 -7.63 3.14
C THR A 162 26.31 -8.60 4.31
N SER A 163 26.63 -8.25 5.55
CA SER A 163 26.76 -9.23 6.62
C SER A 163 25.59 -9.33 7.63
N SER A 164 24.54 -8.52 7.50
CA SER A 164 23.43 -8.53 8.48
C SER A 164 22.03 -8.33 7.91
N TYR A 165 21.84 -8.45 6.59
CA TYR A 165 20.51 -8.38 6.00
C TYR A 165 19.72 -9.66 6.24
N PRO A 166 18.39 -9.54 6.46
CA PRO A 166 17.52 -10.69 6.55
C PRO A 166 17.64 -11.60 5.32
N ASN A 167 17.48 -12.90 5.55
CA ASN A 167 17.38 -13.85 4.46
C ASN A 167 16.05 -13.65 3.71
N LEU A 168 16.12 -13.14 2.49
CA LEU A 168 14.93 -12.82 1.68
C LEU A 168 14.13 -14.07 1.33
N VAL A 169 14.78 -15.21 1.09
CA VAL A 169 14.10 -16.48 0.81
C VAL A 169 13.27 -16.90 2.01
N GLU A 170 13.87 -16.91 3.19
CA GLU A 170 13.19 -17.27 4.43
C GLU A 170 12.03 -16.32 4.77
N LEU A 171 12.18 -15.02 4.51
CA LEU A 171 11.09 -14.05 4.67
C LEU A 171 9.99 -14.27 3.64
N ALA A 172 10.32 -14.58 2.40
CA ALA A 172 9.37 -14.90 1.35
C ALA A 172 8.54 -16.14 1.70
N GLU A 173 9.20 -17.22 2.12
CA GLU A 173 8.53 -18.45 2.59
C GLU A 173 7.61 -18.18 3.79
N HIS A 174 8.08 -17.39 4.76
CA HIS A 174 7.29 -17.04 5.94
C HIS A 174 6.05 -16.22 5.55
N MET A 175 6.21 -15.27 4.62
CA MET A 175 5.11 -14.46 4.09
C MET A 175 4.09 -15.31 3.33
N ASP A 176 4.55 -16.24 2.48
CA ASP A 176 3.66 -17.17 1.76
C ASP A 176 2.87 -18.04 2.72
N GLN A 177 3.52 -18.61 3.75
CA GLN A 177 2.86 -19.40 4.80
C GLN A 177 1.77 -18.59 5.52
N GLY A 178 2.04 -17.32 5.86
CA GLY A 178 1.04 -16.43 6.47
C GLY A 178 -0.16 -16.16 5.56
N ILE A 179 0.08 -15.93 4.28
CA ILE A 179 -0.95 -15.72 3.26
C ILE A 179 -1.82 -16.97 3.07
N GLN A 180 -1.18 -18.14 2.95
CA GLN A 180 -1.90 -19.41 2.76
C GLN A 180 -2.71 -19.78 4.00
N ARG A 181 -2.12 -19.66 5.19
CA ARG A 181 -2.78 -19.94 6.48
C ARG A 181 -4.09 -19.15 6.63
N ASN A 182 -4.08 -17.90 6.18
CA ASN A 182 -5.23 -16.99 6.31
C ASN A 182 -6.10 -16.91 5.04
N GLY A 183 -5.77 -17.66 3.98
CA GLY A 183 -6.54 -17.72 2.74
C GLY A 183 -6.67 -16.37 2.03
N LEU A 184 -5.65 -15.51 2.10
CA LEU A 184 -5.71 -14.16 1.57
C LEU A 184 -5.62 -14.16 0.04
N PRO A 185 -6.58 -13.54 -0.68
CA PRO A 185 -6.54 -13.48 -2.13
C PRO A 185 -5.51 -12.48 -2.64
N LEU A 186 -4.70 -12.87 -3.64
CA LEU A 186 -3.61 -12.06 -4.21
C LEU A 186 -3.91 -11.53 -5.62
N LYS A 187 -5.16 -11.51 -6.04
CA LYS A 187 -5.56 -11.21 -7.44
C LYS A 187 -5.11 -9.83 -7.95
N TRP A 188 -4.91 -8.88 -7.04
CA TRP A 188 -4.59 -7.47 -7.35
C TRP A 188 -3.11 -7.17 -7.40
N LEU A 189 -2.29 -8.03 -6.80
CA LEU A 189 -0.87 -7.73 -6.57
C LEU A 189 -0.06 -7.72 -7.85
N TYR A 190 -0.45 -8.51 -8.83
CA TYR A 190 0.31 -8.64 -10.07
C TYR A 190 0.58 -7.31 -10.79
N PRO A 191 -0.41 -6.40 -10.96
CA PRO A 191 -0.16 -5.11 -11.62
C PRO A 191 0.63 -4.11 -10.76
N ALA A 192 0.57 -4.23 -9.43
CA ALA A 192 1.07 -3.20 -8.51
C ALA A 192 2.53 -3.37 -8.07
N CYS A 193 3.20 -4.47 -8.41
CA CYS A 193 4.41 -4.87 -7.69
C CYS A 193 5.72 -4.40 -8.29
N ARG A 194 6.40 -3.51 -7.56
CA ARG A 194 7.86 -3.30 -7.60
C ARG A 194 8.52 -3.70 -6.26
N PHE A 195 7.92 -4.63 -5.52
CA PHE A 195 8.34 -5.04 -4.17
C PHE A 195 8.45 -6.54 -4.13
N LEU A 196 9.22 -7.09 -3.18
CA LEU A 196 9.07 -8.48 -2.83
C LEU A 196 7.67 -8.66 -2.25
N SER A 197 6.83 -9.27 -3.02
CA SER A 197 5.43 -9.52 -2.70
C SER A 197 5.19 -11.00 -2.46
N PRO A 198 4.05 -11.38 -1.88
CA PRO A 198 3.68 -12.79 -1.79
C PRO A 198 3.64 -13.54 -3.13
N LEU A 199 3.52 -12.86 -4.27
CA LEU A 199 3.59 -13.49 -5.60
C LEU A 199 5.01 -13.88 -5.99
N ASP A 200 6.00 -13.10 -5.54
CA ASP A 200 7.41 -13.37 -5.82
C ASP A 200 7.91 -14.58 -5.02
N THR A 201 7.22 -14.97 -3.94
CA THR A 201 7.56 -16.15 -3.16
C THR A 201 7.54 -17.42 -3.99
N ARG A 202 6.66 -17.50 -4.99
CA ARG A 202 6.58 -18.65 -5.89
C ARG A 202 7.88 -18.93 -6.63
N PHE A 203 8.69 -17.90 -6.90
CA PHE A 203 10.01 -18.09 -7.51
C PHE A 203 11.07 -18.66 -6.57
N PHE A 204 10.80 -18.69 -5.26
CA PHE A 204 11.72 -19.18 -4.24
C PHE A 204 11.25 -20.49 -3.60
N THR A 205 9.99 -20.86 -3.79
CA THR A 205 9.36 -22.05 -3.15
C THR A 205 9.07 -23.18 -4.13
N GLU A 206 9.25 -22.99 -5.43
CA GLU A 206 9.26 -24.02 -6.49
C GLU A 206 10.68 -24.57 -6.71
#